data_b24d7ad658863eb7fcc3c79ef9378c7f
#
_entry.id   b24d7ad658863eb7fcc3c79ef9378c7f
#
_cell.length_a   1.000
_cell.length_b   1.000
_cell.length_c   1.000
_cell.angle_alpha   90.00
_cell.angle_beta   90.00
_cell.angle_gamma   90.00
#
_symmetry.space_group_name_H-M   'P 1'
#
loop_
_entity.id
_entity.type
_entity.pdbx_description
1 polymer ?
#
loop_
_entity_poly.entity_id
_entity_poly.type
_entity_poly.pdbx_seq_one_letter_code
_entity_poly.pdbx_strand_id
1 'polypeptide(L)'
;MKKLLLTLNMAAAVLIGQAQTETIVFTPQWTAQAQFAGYYVAEEMGFYKEAGVKVRIEHPSVTQPAMSRLRSNKCHATTMQLCQALEIVDGGIPLVNILQTSMNNAMVIVSARGKDPLTQKGDRVGIWSVGFGQLAFCMSNKEHLDYNWVRFAQNVNLFVSGALDATLAMSYNEYYQLMQAGVEMTEGNVYRFCDHGYNVQEDGVYMMRDYYNSHKEQARRFARASKKGWLWAAQHQEETLDIVMRYVEKAHIATNRTMQRLMLQEILRLQVNRETKKREFRLLPDMVQKASHLMKENGMLKREVTYEELTSPL
;
A
#
# COMPACT_ATOMS: atom_id res chain seq x y z
N MET A 1 1.10 79.23 25.37
CA MET A 1 1.89 77.99 25.57
C MET A 1 0.97 76.76 25.35
N LYS A 2 0.98 76.19 24.15
CA LYS A 2 0.16 75.05 23.84
C LYS A 2 1.08 73.84 23.85
N LYS A 3 0.87 72.87 24.76
CA LYS A 3 1.60 71.60 24.82
C LYS A 3 1.01 70.67 23.79
N LEU A 4 1.81 70.28 22.82
CA LEU A 4 1.51 69.25 21.81
C LEU A 4 1.81 67.86 22.40
N LEU A 5 0.76 67.05 22.68
CA LEU A 5 0.94 65.66 23.03
C LEU A 5 1.13 64.83 21.75
N LEU A 6 2.29 64.27 21.53
CA LEU A 6 2.54 63.26 20.51
C LEU A 6 2.14 61.92 21.09
N THR A 7 1.05 61.33 20.59
CA THR A 7 0.71 59.92 20.86
C THR A 7 1.41 59.05 19.85
N LEU A 8 2.38 58.26 20.36
CA LEU A 8 3.11 57.26 19.60
C LEU A 8 2.24 55.97 19.53
N ASN A 9 1.62 55.74 18.37
CA ASN A 9 0.95 54.45 18.09
C ASN A 9 2.00 53.39 17.72
N MET A 10 2.37 52.56 18.67
CA MET A 10 3.13 51.32 18.39
C MET A 10 2.17 50.27 17.81
N ALA A 11 2.13 50.17 16.49
CA ALA A 11 1.53 49.04 15.82
C ALA A 11 2.48 47.82 16.03
N ALA A 12 2.17 46.96 16.99
CA ALA A 12 2.81 45.66 17.13
C ALA A 12 2.40 44.80 15.93
N ALA A 13 3.26 44.73 14.91
CA ALA A 13 3.13 43.76 13.86
C ALA A 13 3.42 42.40 14.49
N VAL A 14 2.37 41.61 14.77
CA VAL A 14 2.48 40.19 15.10
C VAL A 14 2.97 39.49 13.83
N LEU A 15 4.29 39.33 13.71
CA LEU A 15 4.89 38.41 12.78
C LEU A 15 4.51 37.00 13.25
N ILE A 16 3.35 36.51 12.79
CA ILE A 16 3.06 35.09 12.83
C ILE A 16 4.06 34.46 11.87
N GLY A 17 5.19 34.02 12.40
CA GLY A 17 6.14 33.20 11.68
C GLY A 17 5.37 31.98 11.18
N GLN A 18 5.08 31.94 9.88
CA GLN A 18 4.66 30.70 9.24
C GLN A 18 5.85 29.75 9.41
N ALA A 19 5.79 28.88 10.42
CA ALA A 19 6.71 27.76 10.53
C ALA A 19 6.67 27.08 9.16
N GLN A 20 7.80 27.08 8.48
CA GLN A 20 7.93 26.52 7.14
C GLN A 20 7.54 25.05 7.26
N THR A 21 6.35 24.69 6.75
CA THR A 21 5.81 23.34 6.88
C THR A 21 6.79 22.39 6.20
N GLU A 22 7.40 21.49 6.97
CA GLU A 22 8.32 20.48 6.47
C GLU A 22 7.63 19.67 5.36
N THR A 23 8.38 19.33 4.31
CA THR A 23 7.84 18.54 3.20
C THR A 23 7.76 17.07 3.62
N ILE A 24 6.56 16.49 3.57
CA ILE A 24 6.42 15.04 3.71
C ILE A 24 6.98 14.38 2.44
N VAL A 25 8.07 13.63 2.60
CA VAL A 25 8.53 12.71 1.55
C VAL A 25 7.75 11.42 1.69
N PHE A 26 6.93 11.12 0.69
CA PHE A 26 6.11 9.90 0.63
C PHE A 26 6.73 8.93 -0.37
N THR A 27 7.04 7.72 0.07
CA THR A 27 7.58 6.67 -0.79
C THR A 27 6.59 5.51 -0.85
N PRO A 28 5.81 5.36 -1.94
CA PRO A 28 5.02 4.15 -2.17
C PRO A 28 5.90 2.89 -2.15
N GLN A 29 5.33 1.73 -1.81
CA GLN A 29 6.10 0.48 -1.65
C GLN A 29 6.65 -0.12 -2.95
N TRP A 30 6.18 0.37 -4.11
CA TRP A 30 6.51 -0.18 -5.43
C TRP A 30 6.77 0.92 -6.46
N THR A 31 7.11 0.51 -7.68
CA THR A 31 7.29 1.42 -8.82
C THR A 31 6.00 2.14 -9.19
N ALA A 32 6.11 3.21 -9.99
CA ALA A 32 4.96 4.01 -10.40
C ALA A 32 3.94 3.16 -11.18
N GLN A 33 2.70 3.16 -10.69
CA GLN A 33 1.56 2.43 -11.29
C GLN A 33 0.24 2.87 -10.68
N ALA A 34 -0.89 2.43 -11.26
CA ALA A 34 -2.23 2.81 -10.82
C ALA A 34 -2.58 2.38 -9.38
N GLN A 35 -1.84 1.46 -8.77
CA GLN A 35 -1.94 1.14 -7.35
C GLN A 35 -1.81 2.37 -6.45
N PHE A 36 -1.17 3.43 -6.93
CA PHE A 36 -0.91 4.65 -6.15
C PHE A 36 -1.68 5.87 -6.69
N ALA A 37 -2.65 5.65 -7.55
CA ALA A 37 -3.38 6.68 -8.30
C ALA A 37 -3.94 7.80 -7.43
N GLY A 38 -4.54 7.47 -6.27
CA GLY A 38 -5.14 8.48 -5.39
C GLY A 38 -4.14 9.49 -4.83
N TYR A 39 -2.89 9.09 -4.64
CA TYR A 39 -1.82 10.00 -4.19
C TYR A 39 -1.37 10.91 -5.32
N TYR A 40 -1.27 10.40 -6.55
CA TYR A 40 -0.97 11.23 -7.73
C TYR A 40 -2.07 12.23 -8.00
N VAL A 41 -3.33 11.81 -7.90
CA VAL A 41 -4.49 12.71 -8.00
C VAL A 41 -4.43 13.79 -6.92
N ALA A 42 -4.11 13.43 -5.67
CA ALA A 42 -4.01 14.40 -4.59
C ALA A 42 -2.93 15.46 -4.84
N GLU A 43 -1.82 15.08 -5.46
CA GLU A 43 -0.75 16.00 -5.88
C GLU A 43 -1.20 16.88 -7.05
N GLU A 44 -1.61 16.29 -8.16
CA GLU A 44 -1.94 16.98 -9.42
C GLU A 44 -3.17 17.90 -9.29
N MET A 45 -4.18 17.46 -8.53
CA MET A 45 -5.37 18.27 -8.26
C MET A 45 -5.18 19.30 -7.15
N GLY A 46 -3.98 19.37 -6.58
CA GLY A 46 -3.64 20.35 -5.55
C GLY A 46 -4.28 20.09 -4.18
N PHE A 47 -4.80 18.87 -3.88
CA PHE A 47 -5.45 18.60 -2.60
C PHE A 47 -4.48 18.66 -1.42
N TYR A 48 -3.21 18.32 -1.61
CA TYR A 48 -2.17 18.52 -0.60
C TYR A 48 -1.93 20.00 -0.32
N LYS A 49 -1.85 20.83 -1.36
CA LYS A 49 -1.70 22.29 -1.23
C LYS A 49 -2.90 22.92 -0.52
N GLU A 50 -4.12 22.53 -0.90
CA GLU A 50 -5.37 22.94 -0.26
C GLU A 50 -5.40 22.58 1.23
N ALA A 51 -4.90 21.40 1.59
CA ALA A 51 -4.77 20.94 2.98
C ALA A 51 -3.63 21.63 3.75
N GLY A 52 -2.83 22.48 3.10
CA GLY A 52 -1.69 23.16 3.73
C GLY A 52 -0.54 22.21 4.07
N VAL A 53 -0.34 21.15 3.29
CA VAL A 53 0.77 20.22 3.45
C VAL A 53 1.57 20.14 2.15
N LYS A 54 2.90 20.20 2.27
CA LYS A 54 3.80 19.95 1.15
C LYS A 54 4.11 18.46 1.10
N VAL A 55 3.95 17.85 -0.07
CA VAL A 55 4.24 16.43 -0.29
C VAL A 55 5.21 16.29 -1.46
N ARG A 56 6.06 15.32 -1.41
CA ARG A 56 6.92 14.89 -2.52
C ARG A 56 6.83 13.38 -2.63
N ILE A 57 6.34 12.89 -3.77
CA ILE A 57 6.20 11.46 -4.04
C ILE A 57 7.48 10.96 -4.72
N GLU A 58 8.15 10.01 -4.09
CA GLU A 58 9.39 9.39 -4.59
C GLU A 58 9.28 7.87 -4.54
N HIS A 59 9.28 7.22 -5.69
CA HIS A 59 9.24 5.77 -5.76
C HIS A 59 10.55 5.14 -5.29
N PRO A 60 10.51 3.91 -4.71
CA PRO A 60 11.69 3.20 -4.29
C PRO A 60 12.51 2.74 -5.50
N SER A 61 13.77 2.40 -5.25
CA SER A 61 14.64 1.71 -6.19
C SER A 61 15.12 0.39 -5.60
N VAL A 62 15.75 -0.43 -6.42
CA VAL A 62 16.34 -1.71 -5.96
C VAL A 62 17.36 -1.48 -4.83
N THR A 63 18.16 -0.41 -4.93
CA THR A 63 19.18 -0.06 -3.93
C THR A 63 18.63 0.70 -2.73
N GLN A 64 17.41 1.25 -2.83
CA GLN A 64 16.73 2.01 -1.77
C GLN A 64 15.26 1.59 -1.67
N PRO A 65 14.97 0.40 -1.12
CA PRO A 65 13.60 -0.05 -0.87
C PRO A 65 12.85 0.91 0.07
N ALA A 66 11.53 0.97 -0.06
CA ALA A 66 10.68 1.90 0.69
C ALA A 66 10.88 1.82 2.21
N MET A 67 10.94 0.60 2.78
CA MET A 67 11.16 0.41 4.21
C MET A 67 12.57 0.84 4.65
N SER A 68 13.59 0.64 3.83
CA SER A 68 14.95 1.14 4.10
C SER A 68 14.98 2.68 4.13
N ARG A 69 14.24 3.33 3.23
CA ARG A 69 14.09 4.79 3.21
C ARG A 69 13.38 5.30 4.46
N LEU A 70 12.31 4.62 4.90
CA LEU A 70 11.57 4.98 6.11
C LEU A 70 12.47 4.87 7.36
N ARG A 71 13.19 3.76 7.52
CA ARG A 71 14.10 3.54 8.65
C ARG A 71 15.26 4.52 8.70
N SER A 72 15.76 4.94 7.56
CA SER A 72 16.88 5.91 7.46
C SER A 72 16.42 7.37 7.42
N ASN A 73 15.14 7.63 7.67
CA ASN A 73 14.51 8.96 7.61
C ASN A 73 14.68 9.67 6.27
N LYS A 74 14.84 8.91 5.18
CA LYS A 74 14.85 9.42 3.79
C LYS A 74 13.45 9.59 3.22
N CYS A 75 12.45 9.01 3.84
CA CYS A 75 11.04 9.32 3.66
C CYS A 75 10.33 9.30 5.01
N HIS A 76 9.17 9.97 5.07
CA HIS A 76 8.40 10.16 6.30
C HIS A 76 7.16 9.26 6.34
N ALA A 77 6.67 8.87 5.16
CA ALA A 77 5.54 7.96 5.00
C ALA A 77 5.81 6.96 3.88
N THR A 78 5.28 5.76 4.03
CA THR A 78 5.33 4.72 3.00
C THR A 78 4.03 3.92 2.98
N THR A 79 3.67 3.32 1.84
CA THR A 79 2.67 2.26 1.82
C THR A 79 3.31 0.93 2.20
N MET A 80 2.55 0.04 2.83
CA MET A 80 2.91 -1.36 3.02
C MET A 80 1.66 -2.21 3.29
N GLN A 81 1.79 -3.51 3.13
CA GLN A 81 0.73 -4.45 3.50
C GLN A 81 0.63 -4.59 5.03
N LEU A 82 -0.57 -4.83 5.55
CA LEU A 82 -0.79 -5.01 6.99
C LEU A 82 0.11 -6.12 7.58
N CYS A 83 0.20 -7.27 6.92
CA CYS A 83 1.03 -8.37 7.41
C CYS A 83 2.50 -7.97 7.53
N GLN A 84 3.02 -7.19 6.59
CA GLN A 84 4.38 -6.66 6.66
C GLN A 84 4.54 -5.67 7.83
N ALA A 85 3.55 -4.81 8.06
CA ALA A 85 3.57 -3.87 9.20
C ALA A 85 3.57 -4.62 10.55
N LEU A 86 2.80 -5.72 10.65
CA LEU A 86 2.79 -6.57 11.84
C LEU A 86 4.16 -7.19 12.13
N GLU A 87 4.85 -7.74 11.13
CA GLU A 87 6.22 -8.26 11.29
C GLU A 87 7.22 -7.18 11.76
N ILE A 88 7.10 -5.97 11.21
CA ILE A 88 7.97 -4.85 11.56
C ILE A 88 7.75 -4.42 13.01
N VAL A 89 6.50 -4.36 13.47
CA VAL A 89 6.15 -4.00 14.85
C VAL A 89 6.52 -5.11 15.82
N ASP A 90 6.29 -6.38 15.49
CA ASP A 90 6.76 -7.53 16.29
C ASP A 90 8.30 -7.54 16.41
N GLY A 91 9.00 -7.08 15.37
CA GLY A 91 10.45 -6.87 15.36
C GLY A 91 10.92 -5.66 16.17
N GLY A 92 10.03 -4.94 16.88
CA GLY A 92 10.34 -3.84 17.77
C GLY A 92 10.44 -2.46 17.12
N ILE A 93 9.96 -2.30 15.87
CA ILE A 93 9.95 -1.00 15.18
C ILE A 93 8.53 -0.44 15.21
N PRO A 94 8.27 0.62 16.00
CA PRO A 94 6.93 1.15 16.17
C PRO A 94 6.47 1.94 14.96
N LEU A 95 5.36 1.49 14.36
CA LEU A 95 4.70 2.15 13.24
C LEU A 95 3.32 2.71 13.63
N VAL A 96 2.82 3.66 12.85
CA VAL A 96 1.44 4.14 12.92
C VAL A 96 0.82 4.07 11.53
N ASN A 97 -0.30 3.37 11.39
CA ASN A 97 -1.17 3.44 10.23
C ASN A 97 -1.94 4.77 10.27
N ILE A 98 -1.78 5.59 9.25
CA ILE A 98 -2.45 6.89 9.14
C ILE A 98 -3.56 6.92 8.10
N LEU A 99 -3.60 5.92 7.22
CA LEU A 99 -4.62 5.76 6.19
C LEU A 99 -4.61 4.31 5.71
N GLN A 100 -5.74 3.64 5.72
CA GLN A 100 -5.89 2.33 5.10
C GLN A 100 -6.54 2.49 3.74
N THR A 101 -5.95 1.94 2.69
CA THR A 101 -6.44 2.11 1.32
C THR A 101 -6.98 0.83 0.69
N SER A 102 -6.74 -0.32 1.29
CA SER A 102 -7.32 -1.59 0.85
C SER A 102 -8.15 -2.22 1.96
N MET A 103 -9.38 -2.58 1.65
CA MET A 103 -10.30 -3.26 2.59
C MET A 103 -10.26 -4.77 2.42
N ASN A 104 -9.66 -5.26 1.33
CA ASN A 104 -9.63 -6.68 1.00
C ASN A 104 -8.25 -7.09 0.53
N ASN A 105 -7.98 -8.39 0.65
CA ASN A 105 -6.77 -9.00 0.13
C ASN A 105 -6.83 -9.20 -1.39
N ALA A 106 -5.76 -8.90 -2.09
CA ALA A 106 -5.61 -9.04 -3.54
C ALA A 106 -4.77 -10.25 -3.95
N MET A 107 -4.19 -10.97 -3.00
CA MET A 107 -3.27 -12.07 -3.29
C MET A 107 -4.02 -13.24 -3.93
N VAL A 108 -3.41 -13.81 -4.96
CA VAL A 108 -3.87 -15.04 -5.62
C VAL A 108 -2.67 -15.95 -5.88
N ILE A 109 -2.92 -17.25 -5.97
CA ILE A 109 -2.00 -18.21 -6.61
C ILE A 109 -2.59 -18.58 -7.95
N VAL A 110 -1.77 -18.52 -8.99
CA VAL A 110 -2.11 -19.00 -10.33
C VAL A 110 -1.22 -20.20 -10.63
N SER A 111 -1.82 -21.37 -10.89
CA SER A 111 -1.10 -22.57 -11.26
C SER A 111 -1.13 -22.82 -12.76
N ALA A 112 -0.21 -23.66 -13.24
CA ALA A 112 -0.15 -24.09 -14.62
C ALA A 112 -1.46 -24.80 -15.01
N ARG A 113 -1.77 -24.81 -16.31
CA ARG A 113 -3.01 -25.42 -16.83
C ARG A 113 -3.21 -26.84 -16.34
N GLY A 114 -4.39 -27.14 -15.85
CA GLY A 114 -4.78 -28.46 -15.36
C GLY A 114 -4.23 -28.81 -13.97
N LYS A 115 -3.60 -27.85 -13.28
CA LYS A 115 -3.09 -28.02 -11.93
C LYS A 115 -3.90 -27.19 -10.93
N ASP A 116 -4.32 -27.83 -9.85
CA ASP A 116 -4.94 -27.14 -8.70
C ASP A 116 -3.82 -26.59 -7.77
N PRO A 117 -3.83 -25.29 -7.42
CA PRO A 117 -2.81 -24.72 -6.53
C PRO A 117 -2.69 -25.41 -5.18
N LEU A 118 -3.77 -26.03 -4.67
CA LEU A 118 -3.79 -26.63 -3.35
C LEU A 118 -3.37 -28.12 -3.31
N THR A 119 -3.27 -28.79 -4.45
CA THR A 119 -2.99 -30.24 -4.48
C THR A 119 -1.54 -30.60 -4.79
N GLN A 120 -0.65 -29.64 -4.92
CA GLN A 120 0.67 -29.82 -5.50
C GLN A 120 1.78 -29.85 -4.43
N LYS A 121 2.28 -31.05 -4.11
CA LYS A 121 3.45 -31.22 -3.26
C LYS A 121 4.73 -31.14 -4.10
N GLY A 122 5.70 -30.37 -3.58
CA GLY A 122 7.02 -30.20 -4.22
C GLY A 122 7.04 -29.31 -5.44
N ASP A 123 5.91 -28.67 -5.77
CA ASP A 123 5.85 -27.74 -6.88
C ASP A 123 6.66 -26.47 -6.63
N ARG A 124 7.27 -25.97 -7.69
CA ARG A 124 8.00 -24.68 -7.69
C ARG A 124 7.01 -23.55 -7.77
N VAL A 125 6.83 -22.85 -6.65
CA VAL A 125 5.88 -21.74 -6.54
C VAL A 125 6.62 -20.42 -6.48
N GLY A 126 6.32 -19.52 -7.42
CA GLY A 126 6.93 -18.20 -7.48
C GLY A 126 6.44 -17.31 -6.34
N ILE A 127 7.38 -16.60 -5.70
CA ILE A 127 7.11 -15.60 -4.65
C ILE A 127 8.01 -14.39 -4.82
N TRP A 128 7.52 -13.19 -4.46
CA TRP A 128 8.35 -11.98 -4.53
C TRP A 128 9.57 -12.05 -3.60
N SER A 129 10.69 -11.49 -4.07
CA SER A 129 11.94 -11.41 -3.30
C SER A 129 11.91 -10.34 -2.18
N VAL A 130 10.88 -9.51 -2.11
CA VAL A 130 10.77 -8.33 -1.23
C VAL A 130 9.60 -8.46 -0.24
N GLY A 131 9.72 -9.30 0.78
CA GLY A 131 8.88 -9.19 1.98
C GLY A 131 7.35 -9.24 1.81
N PHE A 132 6.85 -9.75 0.70
CA PHE A 132 5.43 -10.05 0.46
C PHE A 132 5.21 -11.56 0.50
N GLY A 133 3.99 -11.99 0.83
CA GLY A 133 3.65 -13.41 0.78
C GLY A 133 3.39 -14.06 2.12
N GLN A 134 3.34 -13.32 3.23
CA GLN A 134 3.06 -13.86 4.57
C GLN A 134 1.81 -14.74 4.60
N LEU A 135 0.73 -14.28 3.96
CA LEU A 135 -0.51 -15.07 3.88
C LEU A 135 -0.34 -16.38 3.10
N ALA A 136 0.53 -16.39 2.08
CA ALA A 136 0.80 -17.60 1.32
C ALA A 136 1.55 -18.63 2.16
N PHE A 137 2.49 -18.21 3.00
CA PHE A 137 3.14 -19.09 3.97
C PHE A 137 2.15 -19.60 5.01
N CYS A 138 1.30 -18.73 5.58
CA CYS A 138 0.26 -19.14 6.50
C CYS A 138 -0.68 -20.18 5.88
N MET A 139 -1.10 -19.95 4.64
CA MET A 139 -1.98 -20.86 3.92
C MET A 139 -1.27 -22.20 3.66
N SER A 140 -0.05 -22.17 3.11
CA SER A 140 0.67 -23.40 2.81
C SER A 140 0.95 -24.26 4.05
N ASN A 141 1.27 -23.62 5.19
CA ASN A 141 1.44 -24.32 6.47
C ASN A 141 0.14 -24.96 6.95
N LYS A 142 -0.95 -24.20 6.93
CA LYS A 142 -2.28 -24.66 7.39
C LYS A 142 -2.82 -25.81 6.54
N GLU A 143 -2.63 -25.73 5.22
CA GLU A 143 -3.09 -26.75 4.26
C GLU A 143 -2.05 -27.89 4.09
N HIS A 144 -0.95 -27.87 4.85
CA HIS A 144 0.14 -28.87 4.78
C HIS A 144 0.72 -29.03 3.36
N LEU A 145 0.86 -27.90 2.63
CA LEU A 145 1.42 -27.88 1.29
C LEU A 145 2.94 -27.72 1.36
N ASP A 146 3.65 -28.62 0.70
CA ASP A 146 5.12 -28.62 0.64
C ASP A 146 5.59 -27.96 -0.66
N TYR A 147 5.47 -26.63 -0.72
CA TYR A 147 5.89 -25.84 -1.86
C TYR A 147 7.39 -25.56 -1.84
N ASN A 148 8.02 -25.71 -3.00
CA ASN A 148 9.36 -25.21 -3.24
C ASN A 148 9.28 -23.73 -3.68
N TRP A 149 9.47 -22.81 -2.74
CA TRP A 149 9.35 -21.37 -2.98
C TRP A 149 10.52 -20.83 -3.79
N VAL A 150 10.24 -20.32 -4.99
CA VAL A 150 11.22 -19.72 -5.91
C VAL A 150 11.04 -18.21 -5.94
N ARG A 151 12.05 -17.46 -5.53
CA ARG A 151 12.00 -16.00 -5.47
C ARG A 151 12.14 -15.36 -6.85
N PHE A 152 11.25 -14.40 -7.17
CA PHE A 152 11.37 -13.56 -8.37
C PHE A 152 11.30 -12.08 -8.01
N ALA A 153 11.78 -11.21 -8.94
CA ALA A 153 11.85 -9.77 -8.66
C ALA A 153 10.56 -9.02 -9.05
N GLN A 154 10.18 -9.01 -10.33
CA GLN A 154 9.15 -8.08 -10.80
C GLN A 154 8.22 -8.60 -11.91
N ASN A 155 8.48 -9.77 -12.51
CA ASN A 155 7.73 -10.18 -13.69
C ASN A 155 7.33 -11.67 -13.64
N VAL A 156 6.37 -12.02 -14.46
CA VAL A 156 5.77 -13.36 -14.53
C VAL A 156 6.52 -14.31 -15.47
N ASN A 157 7.68 -13.93 -16.02
CA ASN A 157 8.37 -14.66 -17.08
C ASN A 157 8.76 -16.07 -16.66
N LEU A 158 9.19 -16.29 -15.42
CA LEU A 158 9.52 -17.62 -14.93
C LEU A 158 8.32 -18.58 -14.98
N PHE A 159 7.13 -18.08 -14.69
CA PHE A 159 5.91 -18.87 -14.79
C PHE A 159 5.50 -19.10 -16.26
N VAL A 160 5.49 -18.05 -17.06
CA VAL A 160 5.11 -18.13 -18.49
C VAL A 160 6.04 -19.03 -19.28
N SER A 161 7.33 -19.09 -18.94
CA SER A 161 8.31 -20.00 -19.56
C SER A 161 8.22 -21.45 -19.08
N GLY A 162 7.33 -21.78 -18.13
CA GLY A 162 7.22 -23.11 -17.54
C GLY A 162 8.29 -23.46 -16.50
N ALA A 163 9.09 -22.47 -16.06
CA ALA A 163 10.07 -22.67 -15.01
C ALA A 163 9.44 -22.80 -13.61
N LEU A 164 8.20 -22.38 -13.45
CA LEU A 164 7.40 -22.49 -12.23
C LEU A 164 6.12 -23.28 -12.50
N ASP A 165 5.66 -24.03 -11.52
CA ASP A 165 4.42 -24.82 -11.57
C ASP A 165 3.23 -23.96 -11.14
N ALA A 166 3.46 -22.99 -10.25
CA ALA A 166 2.50 -21.95 -9.84
C ALA A 166 3.24 -20.65 -9.51
N THR A 167 2.50 -19.55 -9.38
CA THR A 167 3.06 -18.27 -8.95
C THR A 167 2.07 -17.47 -8.11
N LEU A 168 2.58 -16.78 -7.09
CA LEU A 168 1.83 -15.73 -6.44
C LEU A 168 1.68 -14.54 -7.39
N ALA A 169 0.54 -13.90 -7.32
CA ALA A 169 0.20 -12.71 -8.08
C ALA A 169 -0.71 -11.81 -7.26
N MET A 170 -0.65 -10.50 -7.51
CA MET A 170 -1.69 -9.58 -7.06
C MET A 170 -2.77 -9.50 -8.13
N SER A 171 -4.04 -9.55 -7.73
CA SER A 171 -5.19 -9.52 -8.63
C SER A 171 -5.24 -8.25 -9.50
N TYR A 172 -4.57 -7.18 -9.06
CA TYR A 172 -4.46 -5.93 -9.79
C TYR A 172 -3.21 -5.81 -10.68
N ASN A 173 -2.22 -6.69 -10.58
CA ASN A 173 -0.95 -6.57 -11.31
C ASN A 173 -0.58 -7.86 -12.05
N GLU A 174 0.17 -8.77 -11.44
CA GLU A 174 0.70 -9.97 -12.09
C GLU A 174 -0.41 -10.84 -12.70
N TYR A 175 -1.60 -10.88 -12.09
CA TYR A 175 -2.76 -11.57 -12.62
C TYR A 175 -3.09 -11.11 -14.06
N TYR A 176 -3.11 -9.81 -14.30
CA TYR A 176 -3.35 -9.26 -15.62
C TYR A 176 -2.15 -9.43 -16.56
N GLN A 177 -0.93 -9.40 -16.05
CA GLN A 177 0.27 -9.71 -16.86
C GLN A 177 0.24 -11.16 -17.37
N LEU A 178 -0.18 -12.10 -16.53
CA LEU A 178 -0.37 -13.51 -16.91
C LEU A 178 -1.44 -13.67 -17.99
N MET A 179 -2.59 -13.00 -17.84
CA MET A 179 -3.63 -12.99 -18.87
C MET A 179 -3.12 -12.43 -20.21
N GLN A 180 -2.37 -11.32 -20.17
CA GLN A 180 -1.78 -10.73 -21.38
C GLN A 180 -0.72 -11.65 -22.03
N ALA A 181 -0.05 -12.48 -21.24
CA ALA A 181 0.87 -13.51 -21.73
C ALA A 181 0.18 -14.77 -22.23
N GLY A 182 -1.17 -14.81 -22.28
CA GLY A 182 -1.94 -15.94 -22.78
C GLY A 182 -2.26 -17.03 -21.77
N VAL A 183 -2.03 -16.78 -20.47
CA VAL A 183 -2.42 -17.73 -19.42
C VAL A 183 -3.93 -17.68 -19.24
N GLU A 184 -4.60 -18.81 -19.41
CA GLU A 184 -6.03 -18.95 -19.17
C GLU A 184 -6.30 -18.97 -17.67
N MET A 185 -7.23 -18.10 -17.22
CA MET A 185 -7.64 -18.02 -15.81
C MET A 185 -8.98 -18.72 -15.63
N THR A 186 -8.98 -19.79 -14.84
CA THR A 186 -10.15 -20.60 -14.52
C THR A 186 -10.32 -20.73 -13.01
N GLU A 187 -11.48 -21.17 -12.54
CA GLU A 187 -11.67 -21.49 -11.12
C GLU A 187 -10.77 -22.64 -10.65
N GLY A 188 -10.36 -23.53 -11.56
CA GLY A 188 -9.51 -24.66 -11.22
C GLY A 188 -8.02 -24.35 -11.12
N ASN A 189 -7.55 -23.19 -11.63
CA ASN A 189 -6.14 -22.82 -11.57
C ASN A 189 -5.84 -21.49 -10.87
N VAL A 190 -6.87 -20.84 -10.30
CA VAL A 190 -6.74 -19.57 -9.59
C VAL A 190 -7.32 -19.70 -8.17
N TYR A 191 -6.45 -19.69 -7.17
CA TYR A 191 -6.85 -19.62 -5.77
C TYR A 191 -6.79 -18.17 -5.26
N ARG A 192 -7.94 -17.64 -4.82
CA ARG A 192 -8.04 -16.26 -4.29
C ARG A 192 -8.07 -16.29 -2.77
N PHE A 193 -7.06 -15.76 -2.13
CA PHE A 193 -6.94 -15.77 -0.67
C PHE A 193 -8.14 -15.16 0.04
N CYS A 194 -8.69 -14.08 -0.51
CA CYS A 194 -9.83 -13.40 0.09
C CYS A 194 -11.14 -14.23 0.12
N ASP A 195 -11.23 -15.29 -0.67
CA ASP A 195 -12.43 -16.15 -0.77
C ASP A 195 -12.32 -17.40 0.14
N HIS A 196 -11.14 -17.66 0.70
CA HIS A 196 -10.80 -18.87 1.44
C HIS A 196 -10.34 -18.61 2.90
N GLY A 197 -10.92 -17.58 3.54
CA GLY A 197 -10.62 -17.29 4.94
C GLY A 197 -9.42 -16.38 5.19
N TYR A 198 -8.64 -16.04 4.16
CA TYR A 198 -7.46 -15.18 4.27
C TYR A 198 -7.74 -13.72 3.87
N ASN A 199 -9.01 -13.29 3.87
CA ASN A 199 -9.32 -11.88 3.62
C ASN A 199 -8.91 -11.04 4.83
N VAL A 200 -7.84 -10.28 4.67
CA VAL A 200 -7.36 -9.24 5.58
C VAL A 200 -7.13 -7.97 4.78
N GLN A 201 -7.08 -6.82 5.47
CA GLN A 201 -6.72 -5.58 4.81
C GLN A 201 -5.26 -5.64 4.33
N GLU A 202 -4.96 -5.05 3.18
CA GLU A 202 -3.59 -5.01 2.65
C GLU A 202 -2.98 -3.62 2.79
N ASP A 203 -3.05 -2.84 1.71
CA ASP A 203 -2.31 -1.59 1.60
C ASP A 203 -2.81 -0.51 2.56
N GLY A 204 -1.91 -0.03 3.37
CA GLY A 204 -2.09 1.15 4.21
C GLY A 204 -0.88 2.07 4.13
N VAL A 205 -1.02 3.30 4.59
CA VAL A 205 0.07 4.27 4.73
C VAL A 205 0.55 4.28 6.17
N TYR A 206 1.84 4.15 6.34
CA TYR A 206 2.49 4.06 7.64
C TYR A 206 3.60 5.11 7.79
N MET A 207 3.75 5.59 9.02
CA MET A 207 4.85 6.44 9.47
C MET A 207 5.56 5.79 10.66
N MET A 208 6.83 6.15 10.88
CA MET A 208 7.47 5.86 12.17
C MET A 208 6.72 6.59 13.28
N ARG A 209 6.48 5.93 14.41
CA ARG A 209 5.69 6.49 15.53
C ARG A 209 6.24 7.80 16.05
N ASP A 210 7.56 7.93 16.17
CA ASP A 210 8.19 9.16 16.68
C ASP A 210 7.98 10.33 15.73
N TYR A 211 8.11 10.10 14.41
CA TYR A 211 7.82 11.12 13.41
C TYR A 211 6.33 11.51 13.46
N TYR A 212 5.43 10.55 13.50
CA TYR A 212 4.00 10.81 13.62
C TYR A 212 3.68 11.64 14.88
N ASN A 213 4.25 11.29 16.04
CA ASN A 213 4.00 11.98 17.30
C ASN A 213 4.43 13.45 17.25
N SER A 214 5.51 13.75 16.54
CA SER A 214 6.02 15.12 16.36
C SER A 214 5.25 15.90 15.28
N HIS A 215 4.53 15.23 14.37
CA HIS A 215 3.91 15.83 13.18
C HIS A 215 2.43 15.42 13.00
N LYS A 216 1.71 15.17 14.08
CA LYS A 216 0.34 14.62 14.07
C LYS A 216 -0.61 15.35 13.13
N GLU A 217 -0.64 16.68 13.22
CA GLU A 217 -1.58 17.46 12.39
C GLU A 217 -1.19 17.42 10.90
N GLN A 218 0.09 17.45 10.60
CA GLN A 218 0.58 17.34 9.23
C GLN A 218 0.27 15.95 8.64
N ALA A 219 0.46 14.87 9.41
CA ALA A 219 0.11 13.52 9.02
C ALA A 219 -1.40 13.37 8.77
N ARG A 220 -2.24 13.96 9.63
CA ARG A 220 -3.71 13.98 9.45
C ARG A 220 -4.14 14.73 8.19
N ARG A 221 -3.53 15.88 7.90
CA ARG A 221 -3.78 16.64 6.66
C ARG A 221 -3.38 15.86 5.43
N PHE A 222 -2.20 15.22 5.44
CA PHE A 222 -1.74 14.33 4.38
C PHE A 222 -2.72 13.18 4.14
N ALA A 223 -3.13 12.47 5.19
CA ALA A 223 -4.08 11.36 5.09
C ALA A 223 -5.44 11.80 4.53
N ARG A 224 -5.99 12.94 5.00
CA ARG A 224 -7.26 13.49 4.49
C ARG A 224 -7.18 13.87 3.01
N ALA A 225 -6.10 14.53 2.60
CA ALA A 225 -5.89 14.91 1.20
C ALA A 225 -5.69 13.69 0.30
N SER A 226 -4.94 12.69 0.75
CA SER A 226 -4.79 11.40 0.05
C SER A 226 -6.12 10.69 -0.11
N LYS A 227 -6.93 10.62 0.94
CA LYS A 227 -8.31 10.07 0.87
C LYS A 227 -9.17 10.83 -0.15
N LYS A 228 -9.09 12.18 -0.17
CA LYS A 228 -9.79 13.01 -1.16
C LYS A 228 -9.37 12.64 -2.57
N GLY A 229 -8.06 12.42 -2.80
CA GLY A 229 -7.54 11.95 -4.09
C GLY A 229 -8.10 10.60 -4.51
N TRP A 230 -8.19 9.63 -3.61
CA TRP A 230 -8.80 8.33 -3.88
C TRP A 230 -10.30 8.42 -4.17
N LEU A 231 -11.04 9.25 -3.45
CA LEU A 231 -12.46 9.46 -3.70
C LEU A 231 -12.71 10.13 -5.06
N TRP A 232 -11.87 11.07 -5.44
CA TRP A 232 -11.92 11.70 -6.76
C TRP A 232 -11.56 10.70 -7.86
N ALA A 233 -10.51 9.91 -7.69
CA ALA A 233 -10.09 8.88 -8.64
C ALA A 233 -11.19 7.87 -8.92
N ALA A 234 -12.00 7.51 -7.91
CA ALA A 234 -13.11 6.59 -8.08
C ALA A 234 -14.23 7.15 -8.98
N GLN A 235 -14.38 8.46 -9.04
CA GLN A 235 -15.41 9.16 -9.82
C GLN A 235 -14.92 9.60 -11.20
N HIS A 236 -13.60 9.74 -11.39
CA HIS A 236 -12.97 10.30 -12.58
C HIS A 236 -11.85 9.38 -13.08
N GLN A 237 -12.23 8.14 -13.47
CA GLN A 237 -11.23 7.09 -13.76
C GLN A 237 -10.38 7.39 -15.00
N GLU A 238 -10.93 7.99 -16.06
CA GLU A 238 -10.16 8.29 -17.27
C GLU A 238 -9.16 9.42 -17.04
N GLU A 239 -9.57 10.50 -16.35
CA GLU A 239 -8.67 11.59 -15.97
C GLU A 239 -7.60 11.10 -14.99
N THR A 240 -7.99 10.22 -14.07
CA THR A 240 -7.03 9.55 -13.16
C THR A 240 -6.01 8.75 -13.94
N LEU A 241 -6.46 8.04 -14.97
CA LEU A 241 -5.57 7.24 -15.82
C LEU A 241 -4.59 8.13 -16.60
N ASP A 242 -5.01 9.30 -17.08
CA ASP A 242 -4.11 10.30 -17.69
C ASP A 242 -3.04 10.77 -16.71
N ILE A 243 -3.43 11.01 -15.44
CA ILE A 243 -2.48 11.36 -14.39
C ILE A 243 -1.49 10.20 -14.16
N VAL A 244 -1.99 8.98 -13.96
CA VAL A 244 -1.16 7.79 -13.72
C VAL A 244 -0.14 7.60 -14.85
N MET A 245 -0.56 7.72 -16.11
CA MET A 245 0.33 7.53 -17.26
C MET A 245 1.49 8.54 -17.26
N ARG A 246 1.28 9.79 -16.86
CA ARG A 246 2.39 10.76 -16.71
C ARG A 246 3.44 10.33 -15.67
N TYR A 247 2.99 9.75 -14.54
CA TYR A 247 3.91 9.24 -13.51
C TYR A 247 4.67 8.01 -13.98
N VAL A 248 4.00 7.11 -14.69
CA VAL A 248 4.58 5.89 -15.28
C VAL A 248 5.63 6.23 -16.33
N GLU A 249 5.32 7.15 -17.24
CA GLU A 249 6.24 7.64 -18.27
C GLU A 249 7.47 8.32 -17.66
N LYS A 250 7.26 9.20 -16.69
CA LYS A 250 8.34 9.88 -15.95
C LYS A 250 9.27 8.89 -15.23
N ALA A 251 8.71 7.79 -14.76
CA ALA A 251 9.45 6.72 -14.07
C ALA A 251 10.04 5.68 -15.05
N HIS A 252 9.82 5.82 -16.34
CA HIS A 252 10.27 4.88 -17.39
C HIS A 252 9.81 3.43 -17.16
N ILE A 253 8.58 3.25 -16.68
CA ILE A 253 8.02 1.93 -16.44
C ILE A 253 7.42 1.37 -17.73
N ALA A 254 7.87 0.19 -18.13
CA ALA A 254 7.34 -0.54 -19.29
C ALA A 254 5.94 -1.09 -18.98
N THR A 255 4.91 -0.40 -19.43
CA THR A 255 3.49 -0.77 -19.26
C THR A 255 2.65 -0.11 -20.35
N ASN A 256 1.35 -0.33 -20.32
CA ASN A 256 0.42 0.32 -21.25
C ASN A 256 -0.86 0.80 -20.53
N ARG A 257 -1.60 1.69 -21.20
CA ARG A 257 -2.82 2.30 -20.63
C ARG A 257 -3.88 1.26 -20.25
N THR A 258 -4.01 0.19 -21.01
CA THR A 258 -4.99 -0.88 -20.73
C THR A 258 -4.65 -1.59 -19.42
N MET A 259 -3.37 -1.93 -19.22
CA MET A 259 -2.91 -2.53 -17.98
C MET A 259 -3.15 -1.62 -16.77
N GLN A 260 -2.83 -0.33 -16.90
CA GLN A 260 -3.05 0.65 -15.83
C GLN A 260 -4.54 0.87 -15.54
N ARG A 261 -5.42 0.80 -16.56
CA ARG A 261 -6.88 0.86 -16.38
C ARG A 261 -7.41 -0.34 -15.59
N LEU A 262 -7.02 -1.55 -15.98
CA LEU A 262 -7.42 -2.77 -15.27
C LEU A 262 -6.94 -2.75 -13.81
N MET A 263 -5.69 -2.31 -13.59
CA MET A 263 -5.13 -2.14 -12.26
C MET A 263 -5.92 -1.11 -11.44
N LEU A 264 -6.23 0.06 -11.99
CA LEU A 264 -7.02 1.10 -11.32
C LEU A 264 -8.39 0.57 -10.90
N GLN A 265 -9.09 -0.09 -11.80
CA GLN A 265 -10.41 -0.66 -11.53
C GLN A 265 -10.37 -1.68 -10.39
N GLU A 266 -9.39 -2.57 -10.40
CA GLU A 266 -9.25 -3.58 -9.35
C GLU A 266 -8.86 -2.95 -8.01
N ILE A 267 -7.93 -1.99 -7.96
CA ILE A 267 -7.58 -1.25 -6.75
C ILE A 267 -8.80 -0.53 -6.17
N LEU A 268 -9.59 0.12 -7.03
CA LEU A 268 -10.82 0.78 -6.59
C LEU A 268 -11.87 -0.21 -6.04
N ARG A 269 -11.93 -1.43 -6.60
CA ARG A 269 -12.79 -2.52 -6.09
C ARG A 269 -12.32 -3.00 -4.72
N LEU A 270 -11.02 -3.17 -4.52
CA LEU A 270 -10.42 -3.61 -3.25
C LEU A 270 -10.65 -2.62 -2.09
N GLN A 271 -10.92 -1.35 -2.38
CA GLN A 271 -11.27 -0.33 -1.38
C GLN A 271 -12.69 -0.43 -0.85
N VAL A 272 -13.53 -1.27 -1.46
CA VAL A 272 -14.93 -1.45 -1.03
C VAL A 272 -14.99 -2.59 -0.03
N ASN A 273 -15.43 -2.30 1.19
CA ASN A 273 -15.66 -3.31 2.21
C ASN A 273 -16.75 -4.29 1.76
N ARG A 274 -16.48 -5.59 1.85
CA ARG A 274 -17.38 -6.66 1.36
C ARG A 274 -18.70 -6.73 2.12
N GLU A 275 -18.72 -6.34 3.39
CA GLU A 275 -19.89 -6.38 4.26
C GLU A 275 -20.73 -5.12 4.10
N THR A 276 -20.11 -3.96 4.33
CA THR A 276 -20.83 -2.67 4.31
C THR A 276 -21.15 -2.18 2.90
N LYS A 277 -20.50 -2.72 1.86
CA LYS A 277 -20.56 -2.28 0.45
C LYS A 277 -20.13 -0.81 0.27
N LYS A 278 -19.41 -0.26 1.24
CA LYS A 278 -18.91 1.12 1.21
C LYS A 278 -17.41 1.15 0.98
N ARG A 279 -16.94 2.19 0.32
CA ARG A 279 -15.52 2.52 0.21
C ARG A 279 -15.04 3.09 1.54
N GLU A 280 -14.13 2.40 2.19
CA GLU A 280 -13.63 2.77 3.51
C GLU A 280 -12.11 2.99 3.46
N PHE A 281 -11.61 3.82 4.39
CA PHE A 281 -10.20 4.22 4.46
C PHE A 281 -9.67 4.16 5.90
N ARG A 282 -10.10 3.17 6.65
CA ARG A 282 -9.69 2.96 8.05
C ARG A 282 -9.19 1.54 8.25
N LEU A 283 -8.16 1.41 9.07
CA LEU A 283 -7.75 0.11 9.59
C LEU A 283 -8.83 -0.40 10.55
N LEU A 284 -9.18 -1.67 10.46
CA LEU A 284 -10.21 -2.30 11.28
C LEU A 284 -9.58 -3.16 12.38
N PRO A 285 -10.03 -3.06 13.64
CA PRO A 285 -9.47 -3.83 14.76
C PRO A 285 -9.54 -5.34 14.53
N ASP A 286 -10.68 -5.84 14.04
CA ASP A 286 -10.90 -7.26 13.74
C ASP A 286 -9.98 -7.79 12.63
N MET A 287 -9.65 -6.97 11.65
CA MET A 287 -8.70 -7.33 10.59
C MET A 287 -7.27 -7.39 11.10
N VAL A 288 -6.87 -6.49 12.01
CA VAL A 288 -5.57 -6.56 12.68
C VAL A 288 -5.48 -7.80 13.54
N GLN A 289 -6.50 -8.07 14.37
CA GLN A 289 -6.54 -9.25 15.22
C GLN A 289 -6.46 -10.54 14.37
N LYS A 290 -7.25 -10.63 13.31
CA LYS A 290 -7.27 -11.78 12.40
C LYS A 290 -5.90 -12.01 11.76
N ALA A 291 -5.29 -10.98 11.19
CA ALA A 291 -3.98 -11.07 10.55
C ALA A 291 -2.89 -11.45 11.55
N SER A 292 -2.87 -10.79 12.70
CA SER A 292 -1.89 -11.02 13.77
C SER A 292 -1.99 -12.43 14.34
N HIS A 293 -3.20 -12.91 14.62
CA HIS A 293 -3.44 -14.27 15.11
C HIS A 293 -2.98 -15.33 14.08
N LEU A 294 -3.42 -15.18 12.82
CA LEU A 294 -3.04 -16.08 11.74
C LEU A 294 -1.51 -16.17 11.57
N MET A 295 -0.82 -15.04 11.60
CA MET A 295 0.63 -15.01 11.45
C MET A 295 1.36 -15.59 12.65
N LYS A 296 0.86 -15.37 13.87
CA LYS A 296 1.42 -15.95 15.09
C LYS A 296 1.27 -17.46 15.13
N GLU A 297 0.08 -17.99 14.81
CA GLU A 297 -0.17 -19.44 14.76
C GLU A 297 0.77 -20.15 13.75
N ASN A 298 1.18 -19.45 12.70
CA ASN A 298 2.10 -19.98 11.69
C ASN A 298 3.57 -19.62 11.95
N GLY A 299 3.91 -19.16 13.16
CA GLY A 299 5.29 -18.88 13.58
C GLY A 299 5.95 -17.70 12.91
N MET A 300 5.17 -16.82 12.25
CA MET A 300 5.70 -15.63 11.57
C MET A 300 5.82 -14.43 12.52
N LEU A 301 5.08 -14.44 13.62
CA LEU A 301 5.19 -13.47 14.71
C LEU A 301 5.54 -14.19 16.01
N LYS A 302 6.31 -13.55 16.87
CA LYS A 302 6.64 -14.01 18.23
C LYS A 302 5.45 -13.85 19.18
N ARG A 303 4.67 -12.79 18.95
CA ARG A 303 3.48 -12.44 19.72
C ARG A 303 2.39 -11.88 18.81
N GLU A 304 1.18 -11.78 19.32
CA GLU A 304 0.16 -10.98 18.62
C GLU A 304 0.47 -9.49 18.79
N VAL A 305 0.35 -8.76 17.69
CA VAL A 305 0.42 -7.29 17.62
C VAL A 305 -1.01 -6.76 17.66
N THR A 306 -1.26 -5.80 18.55
CA THR A 306 -2.61 -5.25 18.74
C THR A 306 -2.92 -4.10 17.79
N TYR A 307 -4.19 -3.77 17.66
CA TYR A 307 -4.65 -2.61 16.88
C TYR A 307 -4.08 -1.29 17.40
N GLU A 308 -3.99 -1.15 18.74
CA GLU A 308 -3.46 0.05 19.41
C GLU A 308 -1.99 0.26 19.12
N GLU A 309 -1.25 -0.81 18.89
CA GLU A 309 0.17 -0.74 18.50
C GLU A 309 0.38 -0.24 17.08
N LEU A 310 -0.64 -0.32 16.21
CA LEU A 310 -0.61 0.19 14.84
C LEU A 310 -1.34 1.52 14.67
N THR A 311 -2.03 1.98 15.68
CA THR A 311 -2.82 3.21 15.59
C THR A 311 -2.38 4.23 16.62
N SER A 312 -2.81 5.46 16.46
CA SER A 312 -2.70 6.47 17.49
C SER A 312 -4.04 6.61 18.18
N PRO A 313 -4.10 6.70 19.51
CA PRO A 313 -5.31 7.14 20.18
C PRO A 313 -5.80 8.46 19.57
N LEU A 314 -7.09 8.53 19.29
CA LEU A 314 -7.77 9.72 18.75
C LEU A 314 -7.60 10.92 19.69
#